data_fb4d599c058ee8582da6d8c573a3043a
#
_entry.id   fb4d599c058ee8582da6d8c573a3043a
#
_cell.length_a   1.000
_cell.length_b   1.000
_cell.length_c   1.000
_cell.angle_alpha   90.00
_cell.angle_beta   90.00
_cell.angle_gamma   90.00
#
_symmetry.space_group_name_H-M   'P 1'
#
loop_
_entity.id
_entity.type
_entity.pdbx_description
1 polymer ?
#
loop_
_entity_poly.entity_id
_entity_poly.type
_entity_poly.pdbx_seq_one_letter_code
_entity_poly.pdbx_strand_id
1 'polypeptide(L)'
;MKYSLVRALIMSEPPISHHNDKSEQKTEKPGASTEQKAQMEQAYQQMQRKLRINKIDQDIKHKIMVLSGKGGVGKSTVATGLALSLARTGKKVGILDIDITGPNVPKMLGLEGTDLHVENGRIHPAIGSHGIKVISMAFLIEDPDKPVIWRGPIKLGAINQFIGDVEWGELML
;
A
#
# COMPACT_ATOMS: atom_id res chain seq x y z
N MET A 1 16.66 7.17 6.75
CA MET A 1 15.59 7.68 7.68
C MET A 1 14.20 7.77 7.02
N LYS A 2 14.07 8.00 5.70
CA LYS A 2 12.77 8.12 4.98
C LYS A 2 12.03 6.78 4.78
N TYR A 3 12.73 5.69 4.50
CA TYR A 3 12.13 4.33 4.37
C TYR A 3 11.42 3.84 5.64
N SER A 4 11.92 4.26 6.80
CA SER A 4 11.34 3.89 8.10
C SER A 4 9.90 4.38 8.26
N LEU A 5 9.54 5.52 7.65
CA LEU A 5 8.23 6.14 7.83
C LEU A 5 7.15 5.40 7.01
N VAL A 6 7.45 5.06 5.75
CA VAL A 6 6.52 4.30 4.88
C VAL A 6 6.31 2.90 5.43
N ARG A 7 7.39 2.24 5.87
CA ARG A 7 7.33 0.92 6.48
C ARG A 7 6.60 0.93 7.82
N ALA A 8 6.83 1.96 8.67
CA ALA A 8 6.10 2.13 9.92
C ALA A 8 4.61 2.36 9.67
N LEU A 9 4.24 3.15 8.66
CA LEU A 9 2.86 3.38 8.28
C LEU A 9 2.17 2.09 7.80
N ILE A 10 2.89 1.26 7.04
CA ILE A 10 2.38 0.00 6.49
C ILE A 10 2.36 -1.13 7.54
N MET A 11 3.31 -1.14 8.49
CA MET A 11 3.45 -2.18 9.51
C MET A 11 2.80 -1.85 10.86
N SER A 12 2.18 -0.69 11.02
CA SER A 12 1.43 -0.35 12.22
C SER A 12 0.12 -1.13 12.30
N GLU A 13 0.21 -2.42 12.63
CA GLU A 13 -0.93 -3.14 13.16
C GLU A 13 -1.17 -2.68 14.60
N PRO A 14 -2.44 -2.55 15.03
CA PRO A 14 -2.74 -2.26 16.42
C PRO A 14 -2.17 -3.39 17.30
N PRO A 15 -1.59 -3.10 18.45
CA PRO A 15 -1.00 -4.10 19.32
C PRO A 15 -2.06 -5.10 19.77
N ILE A 16 -1.76 -6.38 19.58
CA ILE A 16 -2.54 -7.48 20.16
C ILE A 16 -2.37 -7.39 21.67
N SER A 17 -3.43 -7.04 22.37
CA SER A 17 -3.43 -6.94 23.83
C SER A 17 -3.24 -8.31 24.45
N HIS A 18 -2.04 -8.58 24.98
CA HIS A 18 -1.86 -9.63 25.96
C HIS A 18 -2.40 -9.13 27.31
N HIS A 19 -3.45 -9.77 27.77
CA HIS A 19 -3.96 -9.63 29.13
C HIS A 19 -2.83 -9.92 30.12
N ASN A 20 -2.56 -8.97 30.98
CA ASN A 20 -1.97 -9.22 32.27
C ASN A 20 -2.72 -8.41 33.34
N ASP A 21 -3.41 -9.18 34.15
CA ASP A 21 -4.23 -8.78 35.28
C ASP A 21 -3.36 -8.21 36.40
N LYS A 22 -3.72 -7.04 36.92
CA LYS A 22 -3.66 -6.71 38.35
C LYS A 22 -4.32 -5.37 38.64
N SER A 23 -5.35 -5.51 39.46
CA SER A 23 -6.09 -4.57 40.28
C SER A 23 -5.39 -3.30 40.74
N GLU A 24 -6.05 -2.14 40.51
CA GLU A 24 -6.20 -1.10 41.52
C GLU A 24 -7.42 -0.22 41.21
N GLN A 25 -8.35 -0.19 42.17
CA GLN A 25 -9.58 0.60 42.10
C GLN A 25 -9.25 2.09 42.32
N LYS A 26 -9.61 2.93 41.36
CA LYS A 26 -9.91 4.34 41.58
C LYS A 26 -11.19 4.70 40.83
N THR A 27 -12.18 5.13 41.58
CA THR A 27 -13.46 5.64 41.14
C THR A 27 -13.28 6.94 40.37
N GLU A 28 -13.54 6.91 39.05
CA GLU A 28 -13.76 8.10 38.22
C GLU A 28 -15.04 7.92 37.40
N LYS A 29 -15.76 9.02 37.20
CA LYS A 29 -17.04 9.17 36.47
C LYS A 29 -17.01 8.53 35.06
N PRO A 30 -18.17 8.15 34.45
CA PRO A 30 -18.20 7.34 33.23
C PRO A 30 -17.75 8.15 32.01
N GLY A 31 -16.46 8.23 31.81
CA GLY A 31 -15.84 8.48 30.51
C GLY A 31 -15.57 7.12 29.87
N ALA A 32 -15.80 6.99 28.56
CA ALA A 32 -15.51 5.77 27.83
C ALA A 32 -14.14 5.21 28.22
N SER A 33 -14.07 3.92 28.57
CA SER A 33 -12.82 3.27 28.98
C SER A 33 -11.77 3.43 27.87
N THR A 34 -10.49 3.41 28.22
CA THR A 34 -9.40 3.53 27.25
C THR A 34 -9.55 2.52 26.09
N GLU A 35 -10.06 1.34 26.40
CA GLU A 35 -10.36 0.28 25.43
C GLU A 35 -11.52 0.65 24.47
N GLN A 36 -12.58 1.27 24.98
CA GLN A 36 -13.70 1.75 24.17
C GLN A 36 -13.27 2.88 23.21
N LYS A 37 -12.41 3.79 23.67
CA LYS A 37 -11.86 4.85 22.81
C LYS A 37 -10.97 4.26 21.71
N ALA A 38 -10.12 3.29 22.03
CA ALA A 38 -9.28 2.61 21.07
C ALA A 38 -10.10 1.83 20.01
N GLN A 39 -11.16 1.13 20.44
CA GLN A 39 -12.07 0.43 19.52
C GLN A 39 -12.84 1.40 18.61
N MET A 40 -13.29 2.52 19.14
CA MET A 40 -13.98 3.55 18.35
C MET A 40 -13.05 4.17 17.31
N GLU A 41 -11.81 4.48 17.70
CA GLU A 41 -10.80 5.00 16.79
C GLU A 41 -10.45 4.00 15.67
N GLN A 42 -10.29 2.73 16.01
CA GLN A 42 -10.06 1.68 15.01
C GLN A 42 -11.25 1.53 14.05
N ALA A 43 -12.48 1.55 14.56
CA ALA A 43 -13.68 1.49 13.73
C ALA A 43 -13.79 2.72 12.80
N TYR A 44 -13.47 3.90 13.31
CA TYR A 44 -13.43 5.13 12.53
C TYR A 44 -12.39 5.06 11.39
N GLN A 45 -11.18 4.62 11.70
CA GLN A 45 -10.12 4.46 10.70
C GLN A 45 -10.48 3.42 9.63
N GLN A 46 -11.08 2.29 10.02
CA GLN A 46 -11.57 1.29 9.08
C GLN A 46 -12.68 1.85 8.16
N MET A 47 -13.60 2.62 8.73
CA MET A 47 -14.65 3.28 7.95
C MET A 47 -14.06 4.28 6.95
N GLN A 48 -13.14 5.13 7.39
CA GLN A 48 -12.44 6.09 6.52
C GLN A 48 -11.70 5.38 5.38
N ARG A 49 -11.03 4.26 5.69
CA ARG A 49 -10.35 3.44 4.67
C ARG A 49 -11.32 2.88 3.65
N LYS A 50 -12.47 2.35 4.07
CA LYS A 50 -13.50 1.85 3.16
C LYS A 50 -14.03 2.95 2.24
N LEU A 51 -14.27 4.14 2.77
CA LEU A 51 -14.71 5.28 1.96
C LEU A 51 -13.66 5.67 0.91
N ARG A 52 -12.36 5.67 1.28
CA ARG A 52 -11.27 5.94 0.34
C ARG A 52 -11.18 4.88 -0.76
N ILE A 53 -11.28 3.60 -0.41
CA ILE A 53 -11.26 2.51 -1.39
C ILE A 53 -12.44 2.65 -2.37
N ASN A 54 -13.63 2.94 -1.88
CA ASN A 54 -14.81 3.15 -2.73
C ASN A 54 -14.62 4.34 -3.67
N LYS A 55 -14.03 5.44 -3.18
CA LYS A 55 -13.70 6.59 -4.03
C LYS A 55 -12.70 6.21 -5.13
N ILE A 56 -11.62 5.52 -4.79
CA ILE A 56 -10.64 5.05 -5.75
C ILE A 56 -11.27 4.10 -6.77
N ASP A 57 -12.23 3.27 -6.33
CA ASP A 57 -12.96 2.38 -7.23
C ASP A 57 -13.78 3.15 -8.28
N GLN A 58 -14.33 4.29 -7.90
CA GLN A 58 -15.06 5.19 -8.80
C GLN A 58 -14.12 6.02 -9.70
N ASP A 59 -12.99 6.48 -9.16
CA ASP A 59 -12.02 7.33 -9.87
C ASP A 59 -11.20 6.56 -10.91
N ILE A 60 -11.06 5.23 -10.74
CA ILE A 60 -10.33 4.36 -11.67
C ILE A 60 -11.32 3.60 -12.56
N LYS A 61 -11.49 4.04 -13.81
CA LYS A 61 -12.49 3.47 -14.73
C LYS A 61 -12.22 2.02 -15.12
N HIS A 62 -10.97 1.68 -15.33
CA HIS A 62 -10.58 0.34 -15.77
C HIS A 62 -9.50 -0.23 -14.87
N LYS A 63 -9.67 -1.46 -14.44
CA LYS A 63 -8.73 -2.21 -13.60
C LYS A 63 -8.38 -3.50 -14.32
N ILE A 64 -7.12 -3.62 -14.70
CA ILE A 64 -6.60 -4.80 -15.42
C ILE A 64 -5.68 -5.57 -14.49
N MET A 65 -5.94 -6.85 -14.32
CA MET A 65 -5.13 -7.74 -13.50
C MET A 65 -4.31 -8.67 -14.38
N VAL A 66 -2.98 -8.65 -14.21
CA VAL A 66 -2.06 -9.54 -14.90
C VAL A 66 -1.61 -10.63 -13.93
N LEU A 67 -2.06 -11.85 -14.17
CA LEU A 67 -1.84 -13.00 -13.29
C LEU A 67 -1.10 -14.12 -14.01
N SER A 68 -0.35 -14.92 -13.24
CA SER A 68 0.21 -16.18 -13.71
C SER A 68 0.42 -17.15 -12.54
N GLY A 69 0.16 -18.42 -12.77
CA GLY A 69 0.46 -19.51 -11.83
C GLY A 69 1.93 -19.93 -11.78
N LYS A 70 2.78 -19.37 -12.67
CA LYS A 70 4.21 -19.69 -12.73
C LYS A 70 5.06 -18.42 -12.64
N GLY A 71 6.25 -18.53 -12.00
CA GLY A 71 7.26 -17.49 -12.06
C GLY A 71 7.94 -17.42 -13.43
N GLY A 72 8.53 -16.28 -13.77
CA GLY A 72 9.38 -16.12 -14.97
C GLY A 72 8.69 -16.11 -16.31
N VAL A 73 7.34 -16.09 -16.38
CA VAL A 73 6.58 -16.13 -17.65
C VAL A 73 6.34 -14.75 -18.27
N GLY A 74 6.88 -13.69 -17.71
CA GLY A 74 6.78 -12.34 -18.26
C GLY A 74 5.61 -11.50 -17.76
N LYS A 75 5.00 -11.81 -16.59
CA LYS A 75 3.93 -10.99 -15.99
C LYS A 75 4.27 -9.50 -15.96
N SER A 76 5.39 -9.15 -15.32
CA SER A 76 5.84 -7.77 -15.18
C SER A 76 6.12 -7.13 -16.54
N THR A 77 6.67 -7.88 -17.50
CA THR A 77 6.92 -7.41 -18.86
C THR A 77 5.61 -7.04 -19.56
N VAL A 78 4.61 -7.93 -19.47
CA VAL A 78 3.28 -7.68 -20.07
C VAL A 78 2.60 -6.49 -19.39
N ALA A 79 2.60 -6.43 -18.07
CA ALA A 79 2.00 -5.33 -17.31
C ALA A 79 2.64 -3.98 -17.65
N THR A 80 3.97 -3.92 -17.64
CA THR A 80 4.74 -2.70 -17.96
C THR A 80 4.58 -2.31 -19.42
N GLY A 81 4.65 -3.27 -20.37
CA GLY A 81 4.44 -3.02 -21.78
C GLY A 81 3.05 -2.49 -22.11
N LEU A 82 2.01 -3.05 -21.48
CA LEU A 82 0.64 -2.56 -21.60
C LEU A 82 0.50 -1.13 -21.05
N ALA A 83 1.03 -0.89 -19.87
CA ALA A 83 0.99 0.44 -19.24
C ALA A 83 1.70 1.50 -20.10
N LEU A 84 2.88 1.19 -20.63
CA LEU A 84 3.62 2.08 -21.54
C LEU A 84 2.83 2.35 -22.83
N SER A 85 2.23 1.32 -23.41
CA SER A 85 1.42 1.46 -24.62
C SER A 85 0.23 2.39 -24.38
N LEU A 86 -0.49 2.21 -23.27
CA LEU A 86 -1.63 3.05 -22.92
C LEU A 86 -1.20 4.49 -22.59
N ALA A 87 -0.13 4.67 -21.83
CA ALA A 87 0.38 6.01 -21.49
C ALA A 87 0.82 6.78 -22.76
N ARG A 88 1.42 6.12 -23.74
CA ARG A 88 1.76 6.74 -25.04
C ARG A 88 0.55 7.21 -25.83
N THR A 89 -0.63 6.67 -25.59
CA THR A 89 -1.88 7.15 -26.19
C THR A 89 -2.54 8.28 -25.37
N GLY A 90 -1.83 8.83 -24.40
CA GLY A 90 -2.31 9.93 -23.55
C GLY A 90 -3.21 9.49 -22.39
N LYS A 91 -3.27 8.19 -22.10
CA LYS A 91 -4.04 7.68 -20.95
C LYS A 91 -3.29 7.89 -19.65
N LYS A 92 -4.02 8.21 -18.56
CA LYS A 92 -3.47 8.30 -17.21
C LYS A 92 -3.43 6.89 -16.61
N VAL A 93 -2.25 6.33 -16.45
CA VAL A 93 -2.03 4.93 -16.06
C VAL A 93 -1.35 4.83 -14.70
N GLY A 94 -1.79 3.86 -13.88
CA GLY A 94 -1.12 3.45 -12.66
C GLY A 94 -0.75 1.96 -12.70
N ILE A 95 0.35 1.61 -12.07
CA ILE A 95 0.77 0.21 -11.84
C ILE A 95 0.86 -0.02 -10.34
N LEU A 96 0.16 -1.05 -9.86
CA LEU A 96 0.33 -1.62 -8.54
C LEU A 96 1.01 -2.97 -8.66
N ASP A 97 2.31 -3.03 -8.31
CA ASP A 97 3.11 -4.26 -8.32
C ASP A 97 3.17 -4.86 -6.92
N ILE A 98 2.46 -5.96 -6.74
CA ILE A 98 2.36 -6.72 -5.48
C ILE A 98 3.24 -7.97 -5.45
N ASP A 99 4.13 -8.15 -6.43
CA ASP A 99 5.09 -9.25 -6.43
C ASP A 99 6.21 -8.97 -5.42
N ILE A 100 6.29 -9.81 -4.39
CA ILE A 100 7.27 -9.65 -3.30
C ILE A 100 8.56 -10.37 -3.62
N THR A 101 8.46 -11.44 -4.41
CA THR A 101 9.60 -12.33 -4.70
C THR A 101 10.50 -11.83 -5.83
N GLY A 102 9.99 -10.96 -6.67
CA GLY A 102 10.73 -10.39 -7.78
C GLY A 102 10.04 -9.13 -8.31
N PRO A 103 9.98 -8.04 -7.52
CA PRO A 103 9.29 -6.82 -7.91
C PRO A 103 10.12 -6.06 -8.96
N ASN A 104 9.98 -6.45 -10.23
CA ASN A 104 10.79 -5.93 -11.33
C ASN A 104 10.21 -4.67 -12.01
N VAL A 105 8.99 -4.26 -11.69
CA VAL A 105 8.35 -3.11 -12.35
C VAL A 105 9.14 -1.81 -12.18
N PRO A 106 9.65 -1.45 -10.97
CA PRO A 106 10.46 -0.24 -10.81
C PRO A 106 11.72 -0.26 -11.69
N LYS A 107 12.42 -1.39 -11.77
CA LYS A 107 13.60 -1.56 -12.63
C LYS A 107 13.26 -1.34 -14.10
N MET A 108 12.17 -1.90 -14.57
CA MET A 108 11.73 -1.78 -15.97
C MET A 108 11.30 -0.36 -16.35
N LEU A 109 10.92 0.46 -15.37
CA LEU A 109 10.49 1.85 -15.56
C LEU A 109 11.53 2.88 -15.14
N GLY A 110 12.75 2.46 -14.77
CA GLY A 110 13.84 3.34 -14.36
C GLY A 110 13.60 4.01 -13.00
N LEU A 111 12.90 3.32 -12.10
CA LEU A 111 12.54 3.81 -10.76
C LEU A 111 13.30 3.07 -9.64
N GLU A 112 14.40 2.40 -9.97
CA GLU A 112 15.25 1.77 -8.95
C GLU A 112 15.80 2.82 -7.98
N GLY A 113 15.78 2.50 -6.69
CA GLY A 113 16.26 3.42 -5.66
C GLY A 113 15.37 4.64 -5.41
N THR A 114 14.17 4.68 -6.01
CA THR A 114 13.22 5.75 -5.75
C THR A 114 12.55 5.56 -4.40
N ASP A 115 12.57 6.61 -3.57
CA ASP A 115 11.84 6.65 -2.31
C ASP A 115 10.40 7.10 -2.55
N LEU A 116 9.46 6.42 -1.87
CA LEU A 116 8.09 6.88 -1.83
C LEU A 116 7.96 8.09 -0.89
N HIS A 117 7.32 9.13 -1.36
CA HIS A 117 7.00 10.29 -0.55
C HIS A 117 5.70 10.07 0.22
N VAL A 118 5.72 10.36 1.53
CA VAL A 118 4.53 10.32 2.39
C VAL A 118 4.26 11.72 2.92
N GLU A 119 3.08 12.22 2.64
CA GLU A 119 2.62 13.52 3.12
C GLU A 119 1.20 13.40 3.68
N ASN A 120 0.97 13.94 4.87
CA ASN A 120 -0.33 13.91 5.56
C ASN A 120 -0.94 12.48 5.66
N GLY A 121 -0.10 11.46 5.86
CA GLY A 121 -0.52 10.06 5.91
C GLY A 121 -0.93 9.45 4.57
N ARG A 122 -0.68 10.15 3.44
CA ARG A 122 -0.90 9.68 2.07
C ARG A 122 0.42 9.32 1.41
N ILE A 123 0.42 8.25 0.66
CA ILE A 123 1.57 7.78 -0.11
C ILE A 123 1.46 8.34 -1.53
N HIS A 124 2.47 9.10 -1.95
CA HIS A 124 2.54 9.56 -3.33
C HIS A 124 3.23 8.51 -4.19
N PRO A 125 2.61 8.08 -5.31
CA PRO A 125 3.22 7.09 -6.20
C PRO A 125 4.47 7.67 -6.87
N ALA A 126 5.46 6.81 -7.11
CA ALA A 126 6.58 7.17 -7.96
C ALA A 126 6.09 7.42 -9.40
N ILE A 127 6.69 8.40 -10.07
CA ILE A 127 6.31 8.76 -11.43
C ILE A 127 7.36 8.23 -12.40
N GLY A 128 6.98 7.24 -13.19
CA GLY A 128 7.81 6.66 -14.24
C GLY A 128 7.64 7.35 -15.59
N SER A 129 8.23 6.74 -16.62
CA SER A 129 8.16 7.22 -17.99
C SER A 129 6.70 7.47 -18.42
N HIS A 130 6.49 8.52 -19.22
CA HIS A 130 5.17 8.93 -19.71
C HIS A 130 4.13 9.25 -18.62
N GLY A 131 4.59 9.59 -17.40
CA GLY A 131 3.71 9.96 -16.28
C GLY A 131 2.99 8.76 -15.66
N ILE A 132 3.45 7.53 -15.87
CA ILE A 132 2.89 6.33 -15.23
C ILE A 132 3.13 6.41 -13.71
N LYS A 133 2.05 6.31 -12.95
CA LYS A 133 2.11 6.22 -11.48
C LYS A 133 2.45 4.80 -11.07
N VAL A 134 3.45 4.64 -10.20
CA VAL A 134 3.93 3.30 -9.81
C VAL A 134 3.99 3.17 -8.31
N ILE A 135 3.38 2.12 -7.80
CA ILE A 135 3.58 1.60 -6.45
C ILE A 135 4.02 0.15 -6.58
N SER A 136 5.09 -0.20 -5.90
CA SER A 136 5.62 -1.57 -5.90
C SER A 136 6.04 -1.98 -4.50
N MET A 137 5.91 -3.27 -4.21
CA MET A 137 6.48 -3.88 -3.01
C MET A 137 8.00 -3.70 -2.92
N ALA A 138 8.69 -3.50 -4.06
CA ALA A 138 10.11 -3.17 -4.09
C ALA A 138 10.45 -1.93 -3.28
N PHE A 139 9.59 -0.92 -3.25
CA PHE A 139 9.82 0.32 -2.53
C PHE A 139 9.80 0.15 -1.00
N LEU A 140 9.39 -1.01 -0.50
CA LEU A 140 9.38 -1.36 0.93
C LEU A 140 10.57 -2.22 1.34
N ILE A 141 11.38 -2.66 0.38
CA ILE A 141 12.56 -3.49 0.62
C ILE A 141 13.76 -2.57 0.75
N GLU A 142 14.32 -2.49 1.94
CA GLU A 142 15.50 -1.64 2.23
C GLU A 142 16.77 -2.18 1.58
N ASP A 143 16.90 -3.49 1.51
CA ASP A 143 18.06 -4.18 1.00
C ASP A 143 17.60 -5.37 0.15
N PRO A 144 17.75 -5.30 -1.18
CA PRO A 144 17.34 -6.36 -2.10
C PRO A 144 18.00 -7.71 -1.83
N ASP A 145 19.20 -7.70 -1.21
CA ASP A 145 19.97 -8.90 -0.94
C ASP A 145 19.61 -9.56 0.40
N LYS A 146 18.78 -8.88 1.22
CA LYS A 146 18.30 -9.46 2.48
C LYS A 146 16.92 -10.09 2.31
N PRO A 147 16.76 -11.37 2.71
CA PRO A 147 15.46 -12.02 2.65
C PRO A 147 14.46 -11.34 3.61
N VAL A 148 13.38 -10.79 3.06
CA VAL A 148 12.29 -10.24 3.85
C VAL A 148 11.19 -11.29 3.96
N ILE A 149 10.93 -11.76 5.19
CA ILE A 149 9.85 -12.73 5.44
C ILE A 149 8.52 -11.99 5.58
N TRP A 150 7.76 -11.96 4.51
CA TRP A 150 6.40 -11.41 4.50
C TRP A 150 5.39 -12.51 4.90
N ARG A 151 4.84 -12.42 6.09
CA ARG A 151 3.73 -13.30 6.50
C ARG A 151 2.43 -12.83 5.83
N GLY A 152 1.49 -13.76 5.57
CA GLY A 152 0.24 -13.48 4.85
C GLY A 152 -0.54 -12.24 5.33
N PRO A 153 -0.79 -12.05 6.63
CA PRO A 153 -1.48 -10.86 7.14
C PRO A 153 -0.77 -9.55 6.81
N ILE A 154 0.56 -9.51 6.90
CA ILE A 154 1.37 -8.32 6.58
C ILE A 154 1.26 -7.97 5.09
N LYS A 155 1.26 -8.98 4.22
CA LYS A 155 1.06 -8.79 2.77
C LYS A 155 -0.29 -8.16 2.47
N LEU A 156 -1.36 -8.69 3.05
CA LEU A 156 -2.71 -8.14 2.86
C LEU A 156 -2.83 -6.72 3.42
N GLY A 157 -2.18 -6.45 4.56
CA GLY A 157 -2.11 -5.12 5.14
C GLY A 157 -1.46 -4.12 4.18
N ALA A 158 -0.30 -4.45 3.63
CA ALA A 158 0.41 -3.62 2.66
C ALA A 158 -0.40 -3.37 1.38
N ILE A 159 -1.02 -4.42 0.82
CA ILE A 159 -1.87 -4.29 -0.38
C ILE A 159 -3.06 -3.38 -0.11
N ASN A 160 -3.75 -3.55 1.02
CA ASN A 160 -4.87 -2.70 1.39
C ASN A 160 -4.46 -1.24 1.58
N GLN A 161 -3.27 -0.99 2.12
CA GLN A 161 -2.73 0.37 2.24
C GLN A 161 -2.36 0.94 0.88
N PHE A 162 -1.74 0.19 0.00
CA PHE A 162 -1.44 0.63 -1.35
C PHE A 162 -2.70 0.95 -2.17
N ILE A 163 -3.79 0.26 -1.91
CA ILE A 163 -5.06 0.59 -2.54
C ILE A 163 -5.68 1.82 -1.88
N GLY A 164 -5.72 1.90 -0.54
CA GLY A 164 -6.52 2.91 0.18
C GLY A 164 -5.78 4.19 0.54
N ASP A 165 -4.47 4.13 0.78
CA ASP A 165 -3.70 5.27 1.30
C ASP A 165 -2.81 5.93 0.24
N VAL A 166 -2.73 5.37 -0.98
CA VAL A 166 -2.02 5.98 -2.11
C VAL A 166 -2.85 7.06 -2.79
N GLU A 167 -2.21 8.18 -3.12
CA GLU A 167 -2.80 9.27 -3.89
C GLU A 167 -2.77 8.96 -5.39
N TRP A 168 -3.64 8.03 -5.81
CA TRP A 168 -3.72 7.63 -7.22
C TRP A 168 -4.23 8.76 -8.11
N GLY A 169 -5.15 9.61 -7.59
CA GLY A 169 -5.87 10.59 -8.40
C GLY A 169 -6.70 9.92 -9.49
N GLU A 170 -7.14 10.69 -10.44
CA GLU A 170 -7.85 10.14 -11.61
C GLU A 170 -6.91 9.31 -12.49
N LEU A 171 -7.28 8.05 -12.69
CA LEU A 171 -6.68 7.17 -13.68
C LEU A 171 -7.71 6.89 -14.78
N MET A 172 -7.35 7.17 -16.02
CA MET A 172 -8.19 6.95 -17.20
C MET A 172 -7.44 6.03 -18.17
N LEU A 173 -7.95 4.84 -18.36
CA LEU A 173 -7.59 3.99 -19.46
C LEU A 173 -8.34 4.40 -20.72
#